data_33da85480e7db0357f032de531ca44cd
#
_entry.id   33da85480e7db0357f032de531ca44cd
#
_cell.length_a   1.000
_cell.length_b   1.000
_cell.length_c   1.000
_cell.angle_alpha   90.00
_cell.angle_beta   90.00
_cell.angle_gamma   90.00
#
_symmetry.space_group_name_H-M   'P 1'
#
loop_
_entity.id
_entity.type
_entity.pdbx_description
1 polymer ?
#
loop_
_entity_poly.entity_id
_entity_poly.type
_entity_poly.pdbx_seq_one_letter_code
_entity_poly.pdbx_strand_id
1 'polypeptide(L)'
;MIDENVQREIINHRSLKHPNIIRFKEVILTPTHLAIVMEYASGGELFERICKNIRFSEDEARYFFQQLISGVSYCHSMQVCHRDLKLENTLLDGSPAPRLKICDFGYSKSSVLHSQPKSTVGTPAYIAPEVLLKKEYDGKIADVWSCGVTLYVMVVGAYPFEDPEEPKNFRKTIQRILSVQYSIPDNVDISPECRHLISRIFVGDPALRITIPEIRSHNWFLKNLPADLMDDDSMSSQYEEPEQRMQTMDEIMQILTEATIPPACSRINHILTDGFDMDDDMDDLESDSDLDIDSSGEIVYAM
;
A
#
# COMPACT_ATOMS: atom_id res chain seq x y z
N MET A 1 21.05 0.45 9.44
CA MET A 1 21.26 -0.03 8.05
C MET A 1 19.91 0.11 7.34
N ILE A 2 19.83 0.83 6.22
CA ILE A 2 18.56 0.97 5.50
C ILE A 2 18.21 -0.37 4.87
N ASP A 3 16.96 -0.82 5.09
CA ASP A 3 16.43 -2.06 4.52
C ASP A 3 16.32 -1.94 2.99
N GLU A 4 16.56 -3.04 2.28
CA GLU A 4 16.34 -3.16 0.83
C GLU A 4 14.89 -2.82 0.43
N ASN A 5 13.93 -3.00 1.35
CA ASN A 5 12.55 -2.64 1.12
C ASN A 5 12.37 -1.12 0.97
N VAL A 6 13.03 -0.32 1.81
CA VAL A 6 12.98 1.15 1.75
C VAL A 6 13.59 1.68 0.43
N GLN A 7 14.72 1.10 0.00
CA GLN A 7 15.31 1.45 -1.29
C GLN A 7 14.35 1.15 -2.44
N ARG A 8 13.70 -0.01 -2.40
CA ARG A 8 12.73 -0.44 -3.41
C ARG A 8 11.49 0.45 -3.43
N GLU A 9 10.98 0.81 -2.27
CA GLU A 9 9.86 1.75 -2.13
C GLU A 9 10.18 3.08 -2.80
N ILE A 10 11.32 3.68 -2.48
CA ILE A 10 11.76 4.96 -3.06
C ILE A 10 11.85 4.88 -4.59
N ILE A 11 12.47 3.84 -5.12
CA ILE A 11 12.67 3.66 -6.56
C ILE A 11 11.31 3.46 -7.26
N ASN A 12 10.46 2.60 -6.73
CA ASN A 12 9.14 2.33 -7.31
C ASN A 12 8.27 3.59 -7.26
N HIS A 13 8.14 4.21 -6.08
CA HIS A 13 7.28 5.37 -5.88
C HIS A 13 7.72 6.57 -6.74
N ARG A 14 9.02 6.85 -6.81
CA ARG A 14 9.55 7.94 -7.64
C ARG A 14 9.21 7.79 -9.13
N SER A 15 9.07 6.57 -9.63
CA SER A 15 8.71 6.30 -11.03
C SER A 15 7.25 6.60 -11.35
N LEU A 16 6.39 6.69 -10.32
CA LEU A 16 4.96 6.84 -10.49
C LEU A 16 4.56 8.33 -10.51
N LYS A 17 3.86 8.73 -11.57
CA LYS A 17 3.32 10.09 -11.75
C LYS A 17 1.89 9.99 -12.25
N HIS A 18 0.93 10.09 -11.33
CA HIS A 18 -0.49 9.94 -11.66
C HIS A 18 -1.35 10.76 -10.69
N PRO A 19 -2.45 11.38 -11.12
CA PRO A 19 -3.31 12.20 -10.27
C PRO A 19 -3.90 11.45 -9.07
N ASN A 20 -4.07 10.14 -9.16
CA ASN A 20 -4.60 9.30 -8.08
C ASN A 20 -3.51 8.56 -7.29
N ILE A 21 -2.27 9.01 -7.39
CA ILE A 21 -1.14 8.52 -6.58
C ILE A 21 -0.50 9.71 -5.88
N ILE A 22 -0.16 9.57 -4.60
CA ILE A 22 0.62 10.56 -3.85
C ILE A 22 1.94 10.76 -4.56
N ARG A 23 2.29 12.02 -4.86
CA ARG A 23 3.50 12.35 -5.59
C ARG A 23 4.71 12.27 -4.68
N PHE A 24 5.70 11.48 -5.08
CA PHE A 24 7.04 11.52 -4.51
C PHE A 24 7.71 12.86 -4.85
N LYS A 25 8.36 13.52 -3.88
CA LYS A 25 9.06 14.79 -4.06
C LYS A 25 10.58 14.59 -4.01
N GLU A 26 11.10 14.19 -2.86
CA GLU A 26 12.53 14.04 -2.64
C GLU A 26 12.86 13.10 -1.47
N VAL A 27 14.12 12.74 -1.34
CA VAL A 27 14.67 12.04 -0.19
C VAL A 27 15.69 12.95 0.50
N ILE A 28 15.63 13.04 1.81
CA ILE A 28 16.52 13.86 2.62
C ILE A 28 17.23 12.96 3.64
N LEU A 29 18.57 13.02 3.68
CA LEU A 29 19.35 12.38 4.72
C LEU A 29 19.71 13.40 5.80
N THR A 30 19.34 13.08 7.03
CA THR A 30 19.78 13.80 8.22
C THR A 30 20.80 12.97 9.00
N PRO A 31 21.48 13.52 10.02
CA PRO A 31 22.42 12.73 10.84
C PRO A 31 21.79 11.50 11.51
N THR A 32 20.47 11.47 11.69
CA THR A 32 19.76 10.42 12.45
C THR A 32 18.69 9.69 11.63
N HIS A 33 18.19 10.27 10.51
CA HIS A 33 17.05 9.72 9.77
C HIS A 33 17.22 9.89 8.26
N LEU A 34 16.66 8.94 7.51
CA LEU A 34 16.33 9.12 6.10
C LEU A 34 14.85 9.51 6.04
N ALA A 35 14.55 10.65 5.43
CA ALA A 35 13.18 11.14 5.25
C ALA A 35 12.77 11.06 3.79
N ILE A 36 11.57 10.54 3.52
CA ILE A 36 10.93 10.57 2.20
C ILE A 36 9.89 11.70 2.22
N VAL A 37 10.05 12.67 1.33
CA VAL A 37 9.13 13.81 1.20
C VAL A 37 8.14 13.51 0.08
N MET A 38 6.86 13.70 0.37
CA MET A 38 5.75 13.42 -0.53
C MET A 38 4.77 14.59 -0.59
N GLU A 39 3.85 14.53 -1.56
CA GLU A 39 2.69 15.41 -1.65
C GLU A 39 1.84 15.31 -0.37
N TYR A 40 1.35 16.46 0.11
CA TYR A 40 0.45 16.49 1.25
C TYR A 40 -1.02 16.39 0.80
N ALA A 41 -1.71 15.37 1.29
CA ALA A 41 -3.13 15.13 1.04
C ALA A 41 -3.97 15.66 2.21
N SER A 42 -4.45 16.90 2.11
CA SER A 42 -5.09 17.61 3.22
C SER A 42 -6.51 17.13 3.58
N GLY A 43 -7.09 16.23 2.77
CA GLY A 43 -8.42 15.67 2.98
C GLY A 43 -8.47 14.48 3.94
N GLY A 44 -7.30 14.01 4.43
CA GLY A 44 -7.21 12.85 5.32
C GLY A 44 -7.48 11.52 4.62
N GLU A 45 -7.76 10.49 5.40
CA GLU A 45 -8.01 9.14 4.92
C GLU A 45 -9.44 8.94 4.38
N LEU A 46 -9.56 8.14 3.32
CA LEU A 46 -10.88 7.71 2.82
C LEU A 46 -11.64 6.90 3.89
N PHE A 47 -10.92 6.15 4.71
CA PHE A 47 -11.47 5.40 5.85
C PHE A 47 -12.24 6.29 6.82
N GLU A 48 -11.65 7.41 7.24
CA GLU A 48 -12.31 8.36 8.15
C GLU A 48 -13.60 8.94 7.55
N ARG A 49 -13.59 9.21 6.24
CA ARG A 49 -14.77 9.71 5.53
C ARG A 49 -15.89 8.67 5.52
N ILE A 50 -15.58 7.38 5.33
CA ILE A 50 -16.55 6.29 5.40
C ILE A 50 -17.11 6.19 6.84
N CYS A 51 -16.25 6.19 7.85
CA CYS A 51 -16.65 6.12 9.25
C CYS A 51 -17.62 7.23 9.65
N LYS A 52 -17.40 8.47 9.18
CA LYS A 52 -18.29 9.61 9.42
C LYS A 52 -19.67 9.45 8.80
N ASN A 53 -19.76 8.77 7.66
CA ASN A 53 -20.99 8.55 6.90
C ASN A 53 -21.61 7.16 7.10
N ILE A 54 -20.95 6.28 7.89
CA ILE A 54 -21.27 4.85 8.06
C ILE A 54 -20.99 4.06 6.76
N ARG A 55 -21.48 4.54 5.63
CA ARG A 55 -21.22 4.04 4.27
C ARG A 55 -21.51 5.13 3.25
N PHE A 56 -21.02 4.95 2.04
CA PHE A 56 -21.32 5.85 0.94
C PHE A 56 -22.59 5.45 0.19
N SER A 57 -23.19 6.41 -0.52
CA SER A 57 -24.11 6.10 -1.61
C SER A 57 -23.36 5.35 -2.70
N GLU A 58 -24.09 4.59 -3.51
CA GLU A 58 -23.48 3.86 -4.63
C GLU A 58 -22.78 4.78 -5.64
N ASP A 59 -23.31 5.98 -5.86
CA ASP A 59 -22.70 6.96 -6.76
C ASP A 59 -21.40 7.57 -6.18
N GLU A 60 -21.35 7.83 -4.88
CA GLU A 60 -20.12 8.29 -4.21
C GLU A 60 -19.07 7.18 -4.16
N ALA A 61 -19.47 5.94 -3.86
CA ALA A 61 -18.57 4.79 -3.89
C ALA A 61 -17.99 4.57 -5.29
N ARG A 62 -18.82 4.72 -6.33
CA ARG A 62 -18.39 4.61 -7.74
C ARG A 62 -17.39 5.68 -8.10
N TYR A 63 -17.62 6.93 -7.69
CA TYR A 63 -16.72 8.05 -7.93
C TYR A 63 -15.31 7.78 -7.36
N PHE A 64 -15.20 7.28 -6.13
CA PHE A 64 -13.91 6.93 -5.56
C PHE A 64 -13.32 5.64 -6.13
N PHE A 65 -14.16 4.66 -6.42
CA PHE A 65 -13.69 3.40 -7.01
C PHE A 65 -13.14 3.59 -8.42
N GLN A 66 -13.74 4.44 -9.24
CA GLN A 66 -13.22 4.80 -10.56
C GLN A 66 -11.82 5.39 -10.47
N GLN A 67 -11.58 6.25 -9.51
CA GLN A 67 -10.27 6.87 -9.27
C GLN A 67 -9.25 5.86 -8.72
N LEU A 68 -9.66 4.98 -7.79
CA LEU A 68 -8.82 3.90 -7.28
C LEU A 68 -8.35 2.99 -8.43
N ILE A 69 -9.27 2.53 -9.27
CA ILE A 69 -8.96 1.67 -10.41
C ILE A 69 -8.05 2.37 -11.42
N SER A 70 -8.24 3.67 -11.65
CA SER A 70 -7.35 4.46 -12.53
C SER A 70 -5.91 4.48 -11.98
N GLY A 71 -5.72 4.78 -10.69
CA GLY A 71 -4.40 4.75 -10.05
C GLY A 71 -3.75 3.36 -10.09
N VAL A 72 -4.52 2.31 -9.78
CA VAL A 72 -4.01 0.92 -9.81
C VAL A 72 -3.70 0.47 -11.24
N SER A 73 -4.53 0.82 -12.23
CA SER A 73 -4.27 0.57 -13.64
C SER A 73 -2.93 1.15 -14.08
N TYR A 74 -2.67 2.41 -13.68
CA TYR A 74 -1.41 3.07 -13.96
C TYR A 74 -0.22 2.36 -13.27
N CYS A 75 -0.32 2.02 -11.99
CA CYS A 75 0.73 1.25 -11.31
C CYS A 75 1.05 -0.05 -12.08
N HIS A 76 0.02 -0.77 -12.49
CA HIS A 76 0.17 -2.03 -13.22
C HIS A 76 0.78 -1.84 -14.63
N SER A 77 0.47 -0.74 -15.31
CA SER A 77 1.12 -0.39 -16.60
C SER A 77 2.60 -0.08 -16.43
N MET A 78 2.98 0.56 -15.31
CA MET A 78 4.36 0.80 -14.89
C MET A 78 5.02 -0.45 -14.28
N GLN A 79 4.36 -1.61 -14.35
CA GLN A 79 4.83 -2.88 -13.81
C GLN A 79 5.06 -2.87 -12.29
N VAL A 80 4.35 -2.03 -11.55
CA VAL A 80 4.38 -1.95 -10.09
C VAL A 80 3.07 -2.50 -9.54
N CYS A 81 3.15 -3.52 -8.68
CA CYS A 81 2.03 -4.01 -7.88
C CYS A 81 2.13 -3.42 -6.48
N HIS A 82 1.03 -2.91 -5.95
CA HIS A 82 1.00 -2.23 -4.65
C HIS A 82 1.11 -3.21 -3.48
N ARG A 83 0.29 -4.25 -3.48
CA ARG A 83 0.23 -5.39 -2.52
C ARG A 83 -0.22 -5.06 -1.09
N ASP A 84 -0.47 -3.79 -0.77
CA ASP A 84 -1.07 -3.34 0.49
C ASP A 84 -2.13 -2.26 0.25
N LEU A 85 -2.97 -2.46 -0.78
CA LEU A 85 -4.11 -1.58 -1.01
C LEU A 85 -5.13 -1.76 0.11
N LYS A 86 -5.42 -0.67 0.80
CA LYS A 86 -6.41 -0.60 1.89
C LYS A 86 -6.88 0.84 2.05
N LEU A 87 -7.96 1.02 2.80
CA LEU A 87 -8.57 2.35 2.99
C LEU A 87 -7.63 3.33 3.70
N GLU A 88 -6.78 2.84 4.61
CA GLU A 88 -5.79 3.62 5.35
C GLU A 88 -4.69 4.15 4.41
N ASN A 89 -4.38 3.40 3.33
CA ASN A 89 -3.42 3.79 2.30
C ASN A 89 -4.08 4.53 1.13
N THR A 90 -5.30 5.05 1.36
CA THR A 90 -6.07 5.79 0.37
C THR A 90 -6.46 7.13 0.95
N LEU A 91 -5.80 8.20 0.49
CA LEU A 91 -5.95 9.56 0.99
C LEU A 91 -6.83 10.41 0.05
N LEU A 92 -7.20 11.60 0.52
CA LEU A 92 -7.98 12.60 -0.23
C LEU A 92 -7.22 13.92 -0.29
N ASP A 93 -7.27 14.60 -1.42
CA ASP A 93 -6.52 15.86 -1.65
C ASP A 93 -7.12 17.10 -0.96
N GLY A 94 -8.29 16.96 -0.31
CA GLY A 94 -8.97 18.04 0.41
C GLY A 94 -9.71 19.04 -0.48
N SER A 95 -9.79 18.84 -1.78
CA SER A 95 -10.60 19.68 -2.68
C SER A 95 -12.10 19.47 -2.45
N PRO A 96 -13.00 20.40 -2.89
CA PRO A 96 -14.44 20.24 -2.76
C PRO A 96 -15.01 19.00 -3.43
N ALA A 97 -14.42 18.56 -4.55
CA ALA A 97 -14.65 17.26 -5.18
C ALA A 97 -13.40 16.40 -4.97
N PRO A 98 -13.25 15.75 -3.80
CA PRO A 98 -11.96 15.26 -3.37
C PRO A 98 -11.43 14.18 -4.31
N ARG A 99 -10.15 14.37 -4.69
CA ARG A 99 -9.42 13.40 -5.49
C ARG A 99 -8.79 12.35 -4.59
N LEU A 100 -8.98 11.10 -4.97
CA LEU A 100 -8.37 9.96 -4.28
C LEU A 100 -6.89 9.87 -4.63
N LYS A 101 -6.05 9.61 -3.63
CA LYS A 101 -4.60 9.49 -3.71
C LYS A 101 -4.13 8.19 -3.04
N ILE A 102 -3.60 7.25 -3.80
CA ILE A 102 -2.99 6.03 -3.28
C ILE A 102 -1.61 6.39 -2.71
N CYS A 103 -1.31 5.92 -1.51
CA CYS A 103 -0.02 6.13 -0.83
C CYS A 103 0.54 4.82 -0.29
N ASP A 104 1.73 4.86 0.33
CA ASP A 104 2.40 3.73 0.96
C ASP A 104 2.76 2.60 -0.02
N PHE A 105 3.91 2.75 -0.66
CA PHE A 105 4.47 1.76 -1.58
C PHE A 105 5.51 0.84 -0.90
N GLY A 106 5.56 0.80 0.45
CA GLY A 106 6.53 0.03 1.23
C GLY A 106 6.52 -1.48 0.94
N TYR A 107 5.38 -2.02 0.57
CA TYR A 107 5.24 -3.42 0.15
C TYR A 107 5.21 -3.61 -1.37
N SER A 108 5.36 -2.55 -2.15
CA SER A 108 5.26 -2.62 -3.61
C SER A 108 6.38 -3.46 -4.23
N LYS A 109 6.07 -4.11 -5.36
CA LYS A 109 7.04 -4.92 -6.10
C LYS A 109 6.93 -4.65 -7.60
N SER A 110 8.08 -4.42 -8.23
CA SER A 110 8.17 -4.30 -9.68
C SER A 110 8.38 -5.67 -10.32
N SER A 111 7.54 -6.03 -11.29
CA SER A 111 7.66 -7.28 -12.03
C SER A 111 8.86 -7.31 -12.98
N VAL A 112 9.39 -6.14 -13.34
CA VAL A 112 10.59 -6.00 -14.19
C VAL A 112 11.87 -6.29 -13.41
N LEU A 113 11.90 -5.88 -12.12
CA LEU A 113 13.09 -5.97 -11.28
C LEU A 113 13.14 -7.22 -10.40
N HIS A 114 12.02 -7.93 -10.25
CA HIS A 114 11.89 -9.00 -9.28
C HIS A 114 11.05 -10.16 -9.84
N SER A 115 11.34 -11.40 -9.37
CA SER A 115 10.47 -12.56 -9.58
C SER A 115 9.10 -12.36 -8.94
N GLN A 116 8.12 -13.21 -9.31
CA GLN A 116 6.78 -13.18 -8.70
C GLN A 116 6.85 -13.26 -7.17
N PRO A 117 5.97 -12.53 -6.46
CA PRO A 117 6.00 -12.49 -5.00
C PRO A 117 5.59 -13.83 -4.39
N LYS A 118 6.27 -14.21 -3.30
CA LYS A 118 5.98 -15.40 -2.47
C LYS A 118 5.69 -15.05 -1.01
N SER A 119 5.92 -13.78 -0.63
CA SER A 119 5.71 -13.32 0.73
C SER A 119 4.26 -12.90 0.96
N THR A 120 3.68 -13.33 2.07
CA THR A 120 2.40 -12.83 2.56
C THR A 120 2.62 -11.47 3.19
N VAL A 121 2.06 -10.42 2.60
CA VAL A 121 2.13 -9.04 3.09
C VAL A 121 0.76 -8.40 2.99
N GLY A 122 0.49 -7.39 3.81
CA GLY A 122 -0.74 -6.63 3.84
C GLY A 122 -1.62 -6.91 5.05
N THR A 123 -2.67 -6.10 5.20
CA THR A 123 -3.65 -6.20 6.28
C THR A 123 -4.59 -7.39 6.02
N PRO A 124 -4.79 -8.31 6.99
CA PRO A 124 -5.52 -9.58 6.74
C PRO A 124 -6.87 -9.44 6.06
N ALA A 125 -7.64 -8.41 6.39
CA ALA A 125 -8.97 -8.17 5.80
C ALA A 125 -8.94 -7.95 4.28
N TYR A 126 -7.80 -7.50 3.72
CA TYR A 126 -7.62 -7.17 2.30
C TYR A 126 -6.83 -8.22 1.53
N ILE A 127 -6.28 -9.25 2.19
CA ILE A 127 -5.39 -10.22 1.55
C ILE A 127 -6.20 -11.22 0.72
N ALA A 128 -5.77 -11.42 -0.53
CA ALA A 128 -6.40 -12.38 -1.44
C ALA A 128 -6.13 -13.85 -1.03
N PRO A 129 -7.03 -14.81 -1.37
CA PRO A 129 -6.88 -16.23 -1.03
C PRO A 129 -5.55 -16.84 -1.45
N GLU A 130 -5.09 -16.56 -2.67
CA GLU A 130 -3.84 -17.09 -3.22
C GLU A 130 -2.59 -16.61 -2.45
N VAL A 131 -2.66 -15.39 -1.89
CA VAL A 131 -1.59 -14.81 -1.06
C VAL A 131 -1.53 -15.52 0.30
N LEU A 132 -2.67 -15.79 0.91
CA LEU A 132 -2.76 -16.54 2.17
C LEU A 132 -2.24 -17.97 2.03
N LEU A 133 -2.38 -18.58 0.87
CA LEU A 133 -1.88 -19.92 0.59
C LEU A 133 -0.36 -19.98 0.39
N LYS A 134 0.34 -18.85 0.47
CA LYS A 134 1.81 -18.74 0.35
C LYS A 134 2.38 -19.38 -0.92
N LYS A 135 1.62 -19.37 -1.99
CA LYS A 135 2.07 -19.78 -3.32
C LYS A 135 2.64 -18.57 -4.07
N GLU A 136 3.34 -18.84 -5.14
CA GLU A 136 3.68 -17.81 -6.11
C GLU A 136 2.39 -17.26 -6.72
N TYR A 137 2.21 -15.92 -6.76
CA TYR A 137 0.97 -15.29 -7.18
C TYR A 137 1.22 -14.06 -8.07
N ASP A 138 0.23 -13.70 -8.88
CA ASP A 138 0.24 -12.46 -9.64
C ASP A 138 -0.21 -11.29 -8.73
N GLY A 139 0.71 -10.37 -8.46
CA GLY A 139 0.42 -9.19 -7.62
C GLY A 139 -0.67 -8.29 -8.21
N LYS A 140 -0.80 -8.22 -9.54
CA LYS A 140 -1.86 -7.43 -10.20
C LYS A 140 -3.25 -7.98 -9.89
N ILE A 141 -3.41 -9.30 -9.91
CA ILE A 141 -4.68 -9.95 -9.59
C ILE A 141 -4.98 -9.90 -8.09
N ALA A 142 -3.94 -9.96 -7.24
CA ALA A 142 -4.11 -9.77 -5.80
C ALA A 142 -4.57 -8.33 -5.46
N ASP A 143 -4.02 -7.30 -6.12
CA ASP A 143 -4.47 -5.91 -5.98
C ASP A 143 -5.94 -5.73 -6.35
N VAL A 144 -6.46 -6.47 -7.36
CA VAL A 144 -7.89 -6.45 -7.72
C VAL A 144 -8.77 -6.90 -6.57
N TRP A 145 -8.38 -7.96 -5.85
CA TRP A 145 -9.11 -8.41 -4.66
C TRP A 145 -9.18 -7.32 -3.60
N SER A 146 -8.06 -6.67 -3.29
CA SER A 146 -7.99 -5.57 -2.31
C SER A 146 -8.86 -4.37 -2.73
N CYS A 147 -8.90 -4.03 -4.03
CA CYS A 147 -9.84 -3.03 -4.57
C CYS A 147 -11.30 -3.44 -4.33
N GLY A 148 -11.62 -4.72 -4.46
CA GLY A 148 -12.96 -5.24 -4.18
C GLY A 148 -13.35 -5.12 -2.71
N VAL A 149 -12.42 -5.37 -1.79
CA VAL A 149 -12.65 -5.14 -0.36
C VAL A 149 -12.93 -3.67 -0.09
N THR A 150 -12.14 -2.76 -0.69
CA THR A 150 -12.36 -1.32 -0.59
C THR A 150 -13.75 -0.92 -1.11
N LEU A 151 -14.17 -1.42 -2.29
CA LEU A 151 -15.50 -1.17 -2.83
C LEU A 151 -16.60 -1.67 -1.88
N TYR A 152 -16.45 -2.89 -1.39
CA TYR A 152 -17.41 -3.47 -0.47
C TYR A 152 -17.56 -2.63 0.80
N VAL A 153 -16.47 -2.21 1.43
CA VAL A 153 -16.51 -1.37 2.63
C VAL A 153 -17.17 -0.02 2.33
N MET A 154 -16.90 0.60 1.17
CA MET A 154 -17.55 1.86 0.79
C MET A 154 -19.08 1.74 0.71
N VAL A 155 -19.60 0.66 0.13
CA VAL A 155 -21.06 0.51 -0.11
C VAL A 155 -21.80 -0.17 1.04
N VAL A 156 -21.12 -0.97 1.88
CA VAL A 156 -21.74 -1.73 2.98
C VAL A 156 -21.44 -1.12 4.35
N GLY A 157 -20.26 -0.53 4.54
CA GLY A 157 -19.80 0.02 5.81
C GLY A 157 -19.22 -1.02 6.77
N ALA A 158 -18.92 -2.22 6.28
CA ALA A 158 -18.33 -3.32 7.05
C ALA A 158 -17.38 -4.12 6.15
N TYR A 159 -16.45 -4.87 6.75
CA TYR A 159 -15.56 -5.75 5.98
C TYR A 159 -16.29 -7.02 5.50
N PRO A 160 -16.03 -7.48 4.25
CA PRO A 160 -16.81 -8.58 3.65
C PRO A 160 -16.59 -9.92 4.33
N PHE A 161 -15.40 -10.16 4.86
CA PHE A 161 -14.99 -11.47 5.38
C PHE A 161 -14.84 -11.51 6.91
N GLU A 162 -15.01 -10.39 7.61
CA GLU A 162 -15.07 -10.40 9.07
C GLU A 162 -16.33 -11.08 9.58
N ASP A 163 -16.19 -11.79 10.69
CA ASP A 163 -17.37 -12.35 11.38
C ASP A 163 -18.02 -11.24 12.19
N PRO A 164 -19.31 -10.89 11.96
CA PRO A 164 -19.98 -9.84 12.72
C PRO A 164 -20.04 -10.07 14.23
N GLU A 165 -20.04 -11.34 14.65
CA GLU A 165 -20.06 -11.72 16.08
C GLU A 165 -18.64 -11.71 16.69
N GLU A 166 -17.62 -11.94 15.87
CA GLU A 166 -16.22 -12.02 16.31
C GLU A 166 -15.28 -11.25 15.36
N PRO A 167 -15.42 -9.92 15.19
CA PRO A 167 -14.70 -9.15 14.16
C PRO A 167 -13.17 -9.16 14.33
N LYS A 168 -12.67 -9.42 15.55
CA LYS A 168 -11.24 -9.53 15.86
C LYS A 168 -10.68 -10.95 15.70
N ASN A 169 -11.47 -11.91 15.27
CA ASN A 169 -11.03 -13.30 15.10
C ASN A 169 -10.41 -13.48 13.71
N PHE A 170 -9.14 -13.12 13.57
CA PHE A 170 -8.39 -13.23 12.29
C PHE A 170 -8.40 -14.65 11.72
N ARG A 171 -8.46 -15.69 12.55
CA ARG A 171 -8.53 -17.07 12.07
C ARG A 171 -9.83 -17.35 11.32
N LYS A 172 -10.96 -16.84 11.85
CA LYS A 172 -12.25 -16.93 11.17
C LYS A 172 -12.25 -16.09 9.89
N THR A 173 -11.71 -14.88 9.93
CA THR A 173 -11.56 -14.02 8.73
C THR A 173 -10.78 -14.74 7.63
N ILE A 174 -9.63 -15.32 7.93
CA ILE A 174 -8.84 -16.10 6.98
C ILE A 174 -9.65 -17.28 6.40
N GLN A 175 -10.37 -18.02 7.23
CA GLN A 175 -11.20 -19.13 6.78
C GLN A 175 -12.29 -18.66 5.81
N ARG A 176 -12.96 -17.53 6.11
CA ARG A 176 -14.00 -16.95 5.24
C ARG A 176 -13.43 -16.43 3.93
N ILE A 177 -12.22 -15.84 3.94
CA ILE A 177 -11.51 -15.43 2.72
C ILE A 177 -11.23 -16.65 1.84
N LEU A 178 -10.65 -17.71 2.40
CA LEU A 178 -10.29 -18.93 1.65
C LEU A 178 -11.52 -19.65 1.06
N SER A 179 -12.67 -19.57 1.72
CA SER A 179 -13.94 -20.11 1.23
C SER A 179 -14.81 -19.11 0.47
N VAL A 180 -14.32 -17.86 0.30
CA VAL A 180 -15.05 -16.74 -0.32
C VAL A 180 -16.44 -16.56 0.28
N GLN A 181 -16.53 -16.67 1.61
CA GLN A 181 -17.81 -16.57 2.33
C GLN A 181 -18.08 -15.13 2.74
N TYR A 182 -18.89 -14.43 1.98
CA TYR A 182 -19.38 -13.08 2.28
C TYR A 182 -20.87 -12.97 1.95
N SER A 183 -21.53 -11.95 2.49
CA SER A 183 -22.93 -11.63 2.17
C SER A 183 -23.13 -10.13 2.19
N ILE A 184 -23.99 -9.62 1.32
CA ILE A 184 -24.42 -8.21 1.36
C ILE A 184 -25.71 -8.17 2.19
N PRO A 185 -25.75 -7.43 3.30
CA PRO A 185 -26.93 -7.36 4.17
C PRO A 185 -28.16 -6.85 3.43
N ASP A 186 -29.35 -7.36 3.78
CA ASP A 186 -30.62 -7.01 3.11
C ASP A 186 -30.99 -5.52 3.23
N ASN A 187 -30.50 -4.85 4.27
CA ASN A 187 -30.68 -3.40 4.48
C ASN A 187 -29.72 -2.52 3.65
N VAL A 188 -28.86 -3.14 2.84
CA VAL A 188 -27.94 -2.45 1.93
C VAL A 188 -28.49 -2.52 0.52
N ASP A 189 -29.09 -1.41 0.07
CA ASP A 189 -29.64 -1.30 -1.27
C ASP A 189 -28.56 -0.85 -2.25
N ILE A 190 -28.06 -1.80 -3.05
CA ILE A 190 -27.13 -1.57 -4.16
C ILE A 190 -27.66 -2.23 -5.43
N SER A 191 -27.30 -1.64 -6.57
CA SER A 191 -27.78 -2.11 -7.87
C SER A 191 -27.34 -3.56 -8.18
N PRO A 192 -28.08 -4.27 -9.04
CA PRO A 192 -27.66 -5.59 -9.54
C PRO A 192 -26.27 -5.55 -10.20
N GLU A 193 -25.94 -4.47 -10.88
CA GLU A 193 -24.64 -4.26 -11.54
C GLU A 193 -23.52 -4.14 -10.50
N CYS A 194 -23.74 -3.46 -9.37
CA CYS A 194 -22.79 -3.38 -8.28
C CYS A 194 -22.55 -4.76 -7.66
N ARG A 195 -23.63 -5.48 -7.36
CA ARG A 195 -23.57 -6.87 -6.85
C ARG A 195 -22.81 -7.79 -7.81
N HIS A 196 -23.06 -7.65 -9.12
CA HIS A 196 -22.39 -8.43 -10.14
C HIS A 196 -20.89 -8.13 -10.15
N LEU A 197 -20.48 -6.85 -10.13
CA LEU A 197 -19.06 -6.47 -10.10
C LEU A 197 -18.35 -7.05 -8.86
N ILE A 198 -18.94 -6.90 -7.68
CA ILE A 198 -18.40 -7.47 -6.42
C ILE A 198 -18.23 -8.99 -6.55
N SER A 199 -19.22 -9.69 -7.09
CA SER A 199 -19.15 -11.15 -7.28
C SER A 199 -18.08 -11.59 -8.29
N ARG A 200 -17.77 -10.74 -9.27
CA ARG A 200 -16.68 -10.99 -10.24
C ARG A 200 -15.30 -10.74 -9.65
N ILE A 201 -15.20 -9.84 -8.67
CA ILE A 201 -13.95 -9.55 -7.95
C ILE A 201 -13.68 -10.63 -6.89
N PHE A 202 -14.68 -10.99 -6.08
CA PHE A 202 -14.52 -12.00 -5.04
C PHE A 202 -14.65 -13.41 -5.61
N VAL A 203 -13.68 -13.77 -6.44
CA VAL A 203 -13.49 -15.11 -7.01
C VAL A 203 -12.22 -15.71 -6.42
N GLY A 204 -12.34 -16.89 -5.81
CA GLY A 204 -11.22 -17.54 -5.10
C GLY A 204 -10.08 -17.97 -6.03
N ASP A 205 -10.42 -18.43 -7.25
CA ASP A 205 -9.43 -18.74 -8.27
C ASP A 205 -8.95 -17.46 -8.97
N PRO A 206 -7.68 -17.05 -8.81
CA PRO A 206 -7.15 -15.84 -9.43
C PRO A 206 -7.21 -15.86 -10.96
N ALA A 207 -7.20 -17.04 -11.59
CA ALA A 207 -7.29 -17.16 -13.05
C ALA A 207 -8.69 -16.83 -13.60
N LEU A 208 -9.71 -16.92 -12.77
CA LEU A 208 -11.11 -16.62 -13.12
C LEU A 208 -11.59 -15.26 -12.60
N ARG A 209 -10.78 -14.62 -11.74
CA ARG A 209 -11.09 -13.29 -11.18
C ARG A 209 -11.04 -12.23 -12.28
N ILE A 210 -11.98 -11.27 -12.22
CA ILE A 210 -12.02 -10.13 -13.13
C ILE A 210 -10.69 -9.35 -13.09
N THR A 211 -10.25 -8.86 -14.22
CA THR A 211 -9.03 -8.06 -14.39
C THR A 211 -9.34 -6.57 -14.38
N ILE A 212 -8.33 -5.70 -14.19
CA ILE A 212 -8.49 -4.23 -14.26
C ILE A 212 -9.11 -3.77 -15.60
N PRO A 213 -8.68 -4.25 -16.79
CA PRO A 213 -9.32 -3.90 -18.06
C PRO A 213 -10.81 -4.31 -18.11
N GLU A 214 -11.16 -5.46 -17.58
CA GLU A 214 -12.56 -5.91 -17.53
C GLU A 214 -13.40 -5.10 -16.55
N ILE A 215 -12.83 -4.67 -15.40
CA ILE A 215 -13.49 -3.73 -14.48
C ILE A 215 -13.78 -2.40 -15.18
N ARG A 216 -12.80 -1.85 -15.91
CA ARG A 216 -12.96 -0.59 -16.67
C ARG A 216 -14.01 -0.68 -17.77
N SER A 217 -14.33 -1.88 -18.25
CA SER A 217 -15.37 -2.14 -19.25
C SER A 217 -16.71 -2.53 -18.64
N HIS A 218 -16.80 -2.67 -17.32
CA HIS A 218 -18.02 -3.10 -16.65
C HIS A 218 -19.07 -1.99 -16.59
N ASN A 219 -20.34 -2.30 -16.86
CA ASN A 219 -21.43 -1.33 -16.94
C ASN A 219 -21.56 -0.46 -15.67
N TRP A 220 -21.36 -1.04 -14.50
CA TRP A 220 -21.37 -0.28 -13.25
C TRP A 220 -20.25 0.75 -13.19
N PHE A 221 -19.06 0.40 -13.64
CA PHE A 221 -17.88 1.26 -13.64
C PHE A 221 -18.04 2.42 -14.65
N LEU A 222 -18.60 2.15 -15.81
CA LEU A 222 -18.77 3.14 -16.89
C LEU A 222 -19.85 4.20 -16.59
N LYS A 223 -20.75 3.92 -15.63
CA LYS A 223 -21.82 4.87 -15.28
C LYS A 223 -21.22 6.14 -14.64
N ASN A 224 -21.53 7.30 -15.23
CA ASN A 224 -21.04 8.61 -14.77
C ASN A 224 -19.51 8.69 -14.68
N LEU A 225 -18.78 7.99 -15.57
CA LEU A 225 -17.32 8.02 -15.59
C LEU A 225 -16.84 9.43 -15.96
N PRO A 226 -16.04 10.11 -15.13
CA PRO A 226 -15.46 11.41 -15.43
C PRO A 226 -14.59 11.37 -16.70
N ALA A 227 -14.64 12.42 -17.50
CA ALA A 227 -13.93 12.47 -18.78
C ALA A 227 -12.40 12.38 -18.61
N ASP A 228 -11.88 12.91 -17.52
CA ASP A 228 -10.45 12.83 -17.16
C ASP A 228 -9.98 11.42 -16.76
N LEU A 229 -10.90 10.49 -16.48
CA LEU A 229 -10.59 9.08 -16.21
C LEU A 229 -10.79 8.17 -17.43
N MET A 230 -11.29 8.70 -18.54
CA MET A 230 -11.55 7.93 -19.76
C MET A 230 -10.31 7.66 -20.59
N ASP A 231 -9.34 8.59 -20.56
CA ASP A 231 -8.17 8.57 -21.42
C ASP A 231 -6.88 8.67 -20.57
N ASP A 232 -6.12 7.59 -20.56
CA ASP A 232 -4.87 7.50 -19.79
C ASP A 232 -3.79 8.46 -20.33
N ASP A 233 -3.86 8.85 -21.62
CA ASP A 233 -2.92 9.79 -22.26
C ASP A 233 -3.23 11.25 -21.92
N SER A 234 -4.49 11.62 -21.74
CA SER A 234 -4.89 12.98 -21.34
C SER A 234 -4.53 13.32 -19.90
N MET A 235 -4.36 12.31 -19.05
CA MET A 235 -4.01 12.45 -17.63
C MET A 235 -2.57 12.90 -17.42
N SER A 236 -1.63 12.48 -18.28
CA SER A 236 -0.22 12.82 -18.16
C SER A 236 0.07 14.29 -18.48
N SER A 237 -0.70 14.90 -19.39
CA SER A 237 -0.51 16.29 -19.83
C SER A 237 -1.15 17.35 -18.93
N GLN A 238 -2.14 17.00 -18.11
CA GLN A 238 -2.81 17.93 -17.18
C GLN A 238 -2.07 18.14 -15.86
N TYR A 239 -1.04 17.33 -15.58
CA TYR A 239 -0.27 17.35 -14.33
C TYR A 239 1.19 17.80 -14.50
N GLU A 240 1.48 18.59 -15.54
CA GLU A 240 2.72 19.36 -15.59
C GLU A 240 2.65 20.51 -14.58
N GLU A 241 3.01 20.23 -13.32
CA GLU A 241 3.43 21.30 -12.42
C GLU A 241 4.67 22.01 -13.02
N PRO A 242 4.80 23.36 -12.81
CA PRO A 242 6.01 24.06 -13.20
C PRO A 242 7.21 23.31 -12.63
N GLU A 243 8.19 23.06 -13.47
CA GLU A 243 9.39 22.24 -13.22
C GLU A 243 10.10 22.58 -11.91
N GLN A 244 9.63 22.02 -10.81
CA GLN A 244 10.52 21.84 -9.67
C GLN A 244 11.50 20.74 -10.07
N ARG A 245 12.79 21.07 -10.06
CA ARG A 245 13.86 20.15 -10.35
C ARG A 245 13.72 18.92 -9.41
N MET A 246 13.23 17.83 -9.94
CA MET A 246 13.19 16.58 -9.20
C MET A 246 14.61 16.05 -9.00
N GLN A 247 14.90 15.50 -7.83
CA GLN A 247 16.15 14.76 -7.61
C GLN A 247 16.34 13.71 -8.71
N THR A 248 17.54 13.63 -9.23
CA THR A 248 17.92 12.59 -10.19
C THR A 248 18.01 11.22 -9.49
N MET A 249 17.95 10.15 -10.26
CA MET A 249 18.14 8.81 -9.70
C MET A 249 19.54 8.66 -9.08
N ASP A 250 20.55 9.27 -9.68
CA ASP A 250 21.93 9.23 -9.17
C ASP A 250 22.07 9.95 -7.83
N GLU A 251 21.44 11.13 -7.66
CA GLU A 251 21.38 11.85 -6.38
C GLU A 251 20.70 11.00 -5.29
N ILE A 252 19.58 10.35 -5.62
CA ILE A 252 18.87 9.45 -4.69
C ILE A 252 19.73 8.25 -4.32
N MET A 253 20.36 7.60 -5.30
CA MET A 253 21.23 6.44 -5.05
C MET A 253 22.46 6.81 -4.22
N GLN A 254 23.01 8.02 -4.39
CA GLN A 254 24.07 8.52 -3.54
C GLN A 254 23.59 8.66 -2.09
N ILE A 255 22.44 9.30 -1.85
CA ILE A 255 21.85 9.47 -0.52
C ILE A 255 21.60 8.10 0.14
N LEU A 256 21.04 7.14 -0.60
CA LEU A 256 20.79 5.80 -0.08
C LEU A 256 22.10 5.07 0.26
N THR A 257 23.13 5.24 -0.53
CA THR A 257 24.46 4.67 -0.27
C THR A 257 25.06 5.27 0.99
N GLU A 258 25.02 6.59 1.15
CA GLU A 258 25.51 7.29 2.35
C GLU A 258 24.75 6.85 3.60
N ALA A 259 23.43 6.66 3.49
CA ALA A 259 22.57 6.22 4.57
C ALA A 259 22.79 4.75 5.00
N THR A 260 23.37 3.92 4.12
CA THR A 260 23.74 2.53 4.45
C THR A 260 25.10 2.40 5.12
N ILE A 261 25.97 3.43 5.02
CA ILE A 261 27.26 3.44 5.70
C ILE A 261 27.00 3.67 7.18
N PRO A 262 27.40 2.75 8.10
CA PRO A 262 27.31 3.01 9.52
C PRO A 262 28.06 4.31 9.83
N PRO A 263 27.53 5.18 10.73
CA PRO A 263 28.28 6.35 11.15
C PRO A 263 29.64 5.85 11.64
N ALA A 264 30.70 6.38 10.98
CA ALA A 264 32.05 6.02 11.36
C ALA A 264 32.14 6.23 12.88
N CYS A 265 32.24 5.13 13.62
CA CYS A 265 32.58 5.21 15.03
C CYS A 265 33.81 6.07 15.07
N SER A 266 33.68 7.28 15.60
CA SER A 266 34.83 8.16 15.81
C SER A 266 35.82 7.31 16.57
N ARG A 267 36.86 6.87 15.86
CA ARG A 267 38.02 6.28 16.50
C ARG A 267 38.57 7.40 17.37
N ILE A 268 38.08 7.44 18.60
CA ILE A 268 38.79 8.09 19.68
C ILE A 268 40.10 7.34 19.70
N ASN A 269 41.14 8.01 19.25
CA ASN A 269 42.50 7.56 19.36
C ASN A 269 42.75 7.13 20.79
N HIS A 270 42.76 5.84 21.03
CA HIS A 270 43.51 5.29 22.15
C HIS A 270 45.02 5.44 21.82
N ILE A 271 45.53 6.66 21.98
CA ILE A 271 46.91 6.91 22.25
C ILE A 271 46.92 7.20 23.74
N LEU A 272 47.70 6.41 24.46
CA LEU A 272 47.99 6.43 25.87
C LEU A 272 47.09 5.51 26.75
N THR A 273 47.50 4.26 26.87
CA THR A 273 48.10 3.75 28.11
C THR A 273 48.68 2.37 27.86
N ASP A 274 50.00 2.28 27.77
CA ASP A 274 50.72 1.08 28.09
C ASP A 274 50.48 0.71 29.56
N GLY A 275 50.31 -0.58 29.78
CA GLY A 275 50.66 -1.23 31.04
C GLY A 275 49.50 -1.45 32.01
N PHE A 276 49.02 -2.66 32.04
CA PHE A 276 49.09 -3.53 33.24
C PHE A 276 48.38 -4.86 32.92
N ASP A 277 49.17 -5.95 32.90
CA ASP A 277 48.71 -7.33 33.00
C ASP A 277 47.97 -7.52 34.34
N MET A 278 46.92 -8.27 34.30
CA MET A 278 46.53 -9.25 35.33
C MET A 278 45.48 -10.20 34.73
N ASP A 279 45.85 -11.47 34.76
CA ASP A 279 45.00 -12.65 34.64
C ASP A 279 43.87 -12.61 35.66
N ASP A 280 42.70 -13.08 35.28
CA ASP A 280 42.00 -14.14 36.05
C ASP A 280 40.79 -14.68 35.29
N ASP A 281 40.73 -16.00 35.30
CA ASP A 281 39.67 -16.91 34.87
C ASP A 281 38.35 -16.65 35.60
N MET A 282 37.24 -16.98 34.95
CA MET A 282 36.18 -17.85 35.45
C MET A 282 34.85 -17.74 34.70
N ASP A 283 34.51 -18.86 34.08
CA ASP A 283 33.24 -19.61 34.07
C ASP A 283 31.90 -18.98 33.65
N ASP A 284 31.37 -19.62 32.64
CA ASP A 284 30.01 -20.12 32.41
C ASP A 284 28.84 -19.47 33.19
N LEU A 285 27.87 -18.98 32.43
CA LEU A 285 26.46 -19.29 32.68
C LEU A 285 25.60 -18.98 31.44
N GLU A 286 25.08 -20.08 30.88
CA GLU A 286 23.92 -20.05 29.99
C GLU A 286 22.72 -19.40 30.69
N SER A 287 21.99 -18.58 29.99
CA SER A 287 20.54 -18.50 30.20
C SER A 287 19.82 -17.97 28.95
N ASP A 288 19.00 -18.86 28.42
CA ASP A 288 17.89 -18.54 27.51
C ASP A 288 17.05 -17.36 27.99
N SER A 289 16.74 -16.46 27.10
CA SER A 289 15.42 -15.82 27.12
C SER A 289 15.11 -15.23 25.74
N ASP A 290 14.21 -15.91 25.04
CA ASP A 290 13.42 -15.39 23.96
C ASP A 290 12.72 -14.08 24.39
N LEU A 291 13.06 -13.00 23.77
CA LEU A 291 12.24 -11.81 23.76
C LEU A 291 12.19 -11.27 22.32
N ASP A 292 11.08 -11.61 21.68
CA ASP A 292 10.62 -10.93 20.47
C ASP A 292 10.51 -9.43 20.73
N ILE A 293 11.40 -8.65 20.14
CA ILE A 293 11.27 -7.20 20.07
C ILE A 293 10.61 -6.86 18.76
N ASP A 294 9.34 -6.51 18.87
CA ASP A 294 8.53 -5.90 17.84
C ASP A 294 9.17 -4.57 17.43
N SER A 295 9.68 -4.51 16.19
CA SER A 295 10.24 -3.29 15.63
C SER A 295 9.15 -2.50 14.90
N SER A 296 8.33 -1.79 15.66
CA SER A 296 7.46 -0.76 15.11
C SER A 296 8.30 0.46 14.72
N GLY A 297 8.59 0.59 13.42
CA GLY A 297 9.16 1.82 12.88
C GLY A 297 8.07 2.91 12.86
N GLU A 298 8.09 3.84 13.78
CA GLU A 298 7.23 5.02 13.74
C GLU A 298 7.56 5.88 12.53
N ILE A 299 6.56 6.06 11.66
CA ILE A 299 6.62 7.07 10.59
C ILE A 299 6.23 8.40 11.23
N VAL A 300 7.20 9.30 11.41
CA VAL A 300 6.95 10.64 11.94
C VAL A 300 6.46 11.53 10.79
N TYR A 301 5.19 11.92 10.86
CA TYR A 301 4.63 12.96 9.99
C TYR A 301 5.02 14.33 10.55
N ALA A 302 5.81 15.10 9.81
CA ALA A 302 6.04 16.50 10.11
C ALA A 302 4.84 17.31 9.58
N MET A 303 4.24 18.14 10.45
CA MET A 303 3.19 19.11 10.10
C MET A 303 3.75 20.29 9.31
#